data_71eb602f8d0fa1029578b6433ff78f61
#
_entry.id   71eb602f8d0fa1029578b6433ff78f61
#
_cell.length_a   1.000
_cell.length_b   1.000
_cell.length_c   1.000
_cell.angle_alpha   90.00
_cell.angle_beta   90.00
_cell.angle_gamma   90.00
#
_symmetry.space_group_name_H-M   'P 1'
#
loop_
_entity.id
_entity.type
_entity.pdbx_description
1 polymer ?
#
loop_
_entity_poly.entity_id
_entity_poly.type
_entity_poly.pdbx_seq_one_letter_code
_entity_poly.pdbx_strand_id
1 'polypeptide(L)'
;MAKPLISPSLLSANFANLQADIQQINRSEADWLHIDVMDGVFVPNISFGFPVLKYVAELTEKPLDVHLMIVNPEKFIKEVKDLGTMMMNVHYEACIHLHRVVQQIKDAGMKAAVTLNPSTPVAMLTDIIRDVDMVLLMSVNPGFGGQKFITHTLDKVRELRELIALSLIHISEPTR
;
A
#
# COMPACT_ATOMS: atom_id res chain seq x y z
N MET A 1 20.61 7.14 -9.75
CA MET A 1 19.50 6.71 -8.87
C MET A 1 18.20 6.88 -9.63
N ALA A 2 17.25 5.95 -9.52
CA ALA A 2 15.93 6.12 -10.11
C ALA A 2 15.23 7.33 -9.48
N LYS A 3 14.38 8.05 -10.25
CA LYS A 3 13.55 9.14 -9.73
C LYS A 3 12.58 8.56 -8.68
N PRO A 4 12.43 9.18 -7.50
CA PRO A 4 11.40 8.75 -6.54
C PRO A 4 10.01 8.94 -7.15
N LEU A 5 9.11 7.99 -6.90
CA LEU A 5 7.70 8.08 -7.25
C LEU A 5 6.94 8.83 -6.13
N ILE A 6 5.98 9.65 -6.50
CA ILE A 6 5.17 10.45 -5.58
C ILE A 6 3.72 9.96 -5.64
N SER A 7 3.20 9.51 -4.49
CA SER A 7 1.82 9.03 -4.34
C SER A 7 1.13 9.77 -3.18
N PRO A 8 0.48 10.92 -3.44
CA PRO A 8 -0.24 11.65 -2.40
C PRO A 8 -1.45 10.85 -1.93
N SER A 9 -1.71 10.92 -0.60
CA SER A 9 -2.86 10.24 -0.01
C SER A 9 -4.13 11.05 -0.14
N LEU A 10 -5.20 10.39 -0.58
CA LEU A 10 -6.55 10.93 -0.62
C LEU A 10 -7.08 11.31 0.78
N LEU A 11 -6.52 10.71 1.84
CA LEU A 11 -6.90 11.04 3.22
C LEU A 11 -6.63 12.50 3.59
N SER A 12 -5.73 13.16 2.86
CA SER A 12 -5.40 14.59 3.05
C SER A 12 -6.28 15.54 2.22
N ALA A 13 -7.21 15.01 1.42
CA ALA A 13 -8.08 15.81 0.56
C ALA A 13 -9.23 16.47 1.35
N ASN A 14 -9.81 17.49 0.75
CA ASN A 14 -11.06 18.08 1.23
C ASN A 14 -12.25 17.22 0.80
N PHE A 15 -12.75 16.38 1.72
CA PHE A 15 -13.88 15.50 1.44
C PHE A 15 -15.19 16.22 1.07
N ALA A 16 -15.34 17.50 1.44
CA ALA A 16 -16.47 18.31 1.01
C ALA A 16 -16.36 18.73 -0.48
N ASN A 17 -15.18 18.62 -1.10
CA ASN A 17 -14.95 18.96 -2.51
C ASN A 17 -13.90 18.04 -3.16
N LEU A 18 -14.11 16.74 -2.99
CA LEU A 18 -13.18 15.69 -3.38
C LEU A 18 -12.81 15.72 -4.88
N GLN A 19 -13.79 16.03 -5.73
CA GLN A 19 -13.57 16.14 -7.18
C GLN A 19 -12.51 17.18 -7.53
N ALA A 20 -12.53 18.36 -6.90
CA ALA A 20 -11.56 19.42 -7.19
C ALA A 20 -10.12 19.00 -6.82
N ASP A 21 -9.96 18.32 -5.68
CA ASP A 21 -8.65 17.84 -5.23
C ASP A 21 -8.12 16.73 -6.13
N ILE A 22 -8.98 15.79 -6.56
CA ILE A 22 -8.58 14.74 -7.53
C ILE A 22 -8.15 15.36 -8.85
N GLN A 23 -8.87 16.37 -9.36
CA GLN A 23 -8.49 17.08 -10.56
C GLN A 23 -7.16 17.83 -10.42
N GLN A 24 -6.86 18.35 -9.22
CA GLN A 24 -5.56 18.97 -8.93
C GLN A 24 -4.44 17.92 -8.95
N ILE A 25 -4.67 16.72 -8.38
CA ILE A 25 -3.72 15.60 -8.42
C ILE A 25 -3.50 15.13 -9.86
N ASN A 26 -4.55 15.03 -10.69
CA ASN A 26 -4.43 14.66 -12.10
C ASN A 26 -3.49 15.58 -12.87
N ARG A 27 -3.53 16.90 -12.58
CA ARG A 27 -2.67 17.92 -13.22
C ARG A 27 -1.27 18.04 -12.61
N SER A 28 -1.04 17.40 -11.45
CA SER A 28 0.25 17.45 -10.75
C SER A 28 1.26 16.44 -11.32
N GLU A 29 2.52 16.54 -10.85
CA GLU A 29 3.55 15.54 -11.14
C GLU A 29 3.47 14.29 -10.28
N ALA A 30 2.36 14.07 -9.55
CA ALA A 30 2.13 12.82 -8.83
C ALA A 30 2.10 11.63 -9.80
N ASP A 31 2.76 10.54 -9.41
CA ASP A 31 2.83 9.33 -10.22
C ASP A 31 1.61 8.43 -9.98
N TRP A 32 1.12 8.35 -8.74
CA TRP A 32 -0.02 7.54 -8.31
C TRP A 32 -0.96 8.34 -7.41
N LEU A 33 -2.11 7.74 -7.06
CA LEU A 33 -3.01 8.22 -6.01
C LEU A 33 -3.12 7.15 -4.93
N HIS A 34 -2.71 7.49 -3.70
CA HIS A 34 -2.75 6.60 -2.54
C HIS A 34 -4.10 6.67 -1.83
N ILE A 35 -4.69 5.50 -1.58
CA ILE A 35 -6.03 5.37 -1.01
C ILE A 35 -5.94 4.62 0.33
N ASP A 36 -6.15 5.32 1.44
CA ASP A 36 -6.11 4.77 2.79
C ASP A 36 -7.51 4.34 3.24
N VAL A 37 -7.82 3.03 3.18
CA VAL A 37 -9.09 2.45 3.63
C VAL A 37 -8.96 1.96 5.07
N MET A 38 -9.87 2.40 5.94
CA MET A 38 -9.86 2.10 7.38
C MET A 38 -11.23 1.60 7.83
N ASP A 39 -11.25 0.56 8.67
CA ASP A 39 -12.47 -0.15 9.09
C ASP A 39 -12.93 0.12 10.53
N GLY A 40 -12.15 0.88 11.30
CA GLY A 40 -12.42 1.13 12.72
C GLY A 40 -12.13 -0.07 13.64
N VAL A 41 -11.53 -1.16 13.10
CA VAL A 41 -11.18 -2.37 13.84
C VAL A 41 -9.67 -2.58 13.87
N PHE A 42 -9.03 -2.63 12.69
CA PHE A 42 -7.57 -2.70 12.59
C PHE A 42 -6.93 -1.39 13.06
N VAL A 43 -7.55 -0.27 12.78
CA VAL A 43 -7.15 1.07 13.23
C VAL A 43 -8.35 1.78 13.88
N PRO A 44 -8.13 2.71 14.85
CA PRO A 44 -9.20 3.37 15.59
C PRO A 44 -9.83 4.55 14.81
N ASN A 45 -10.02 4.37 13.50
CA ASN A 45 -10.63 5.36 12.62
C ASN A 45 -11.34 4.65 11.45
N ILE A 46 -12.36 5.29 10.89
CA ILE A 46 -13.07 4.88 9.67
C ILE A 46 -12.85 5.98 8.64
N SER A 47 -12.35 5.63 7.44
CA SER A 47 -12.17 6.60 6.38
C SER A 47 -13.34 6.60 5.39
N PHE A 48 -13.21 5.90 4.30
CA PHE A 48 -14.20 5.79 3.24
C PHE A 48 -14.20 4.36 2.68
N GLY A 49 -15.36 3.94 2.18
CA GLY A 49 -15.54 2.62 1.60
C GLY A 49 -15.74 2.66 0.08
N PHE A 50 -15.98 1.50 -0.50
CA PHE A 50 -16.10 1.28 -1.94
C PHE A 50 -17.13 2.16 -2.64
N PRO A 51 -18.29 2.55 -2.02
CA PRO A 51 -19.23 3.48 -2.66
C PRO A 51 -18.61 4.84 -3.01
N VAL A 52 -17.70 5.35 -2.17
CA VAL A 52 -16.95 6.59 -2.44
C VAL A 52 -15.81 6.32 -3.43
N LEU A 53 -15.07 5.21 -3.24
CA LEU A 53 -13.93 4.86 -4.07
C LEU A 53 -14.28 4.63 -5.54
N LYS A 54 -15.50 4.19 -5.83
CA LYS A 54 -15.99 4.08 -7.21
C LYS A 54 -15.93 5.42 -7.94
N TYR A 55 -16.41 6.49 -7.30
CA TYR A 55 -16.34 7.84 -7.89
C TYR A 55 -14.91 8.37 -7.97
N VAL A 56 -14.07 8.05 -6.99
CA VAL A 56 -12.63 8.38 -7.04
C VAL A 56 -11.98 7.72 -8.25
N ALA A 57 -12.26 6.44 -8.49
CA ALA A 57 -11.72 5.69 -9.63
C ALA A 57 -12.20 6.24 -10.99
N GLU A 58 -13.44 6.75 -11.07
CA GLU A 58 -13.98 7.39 -12.26
C GLU A 58 -13.35 8.79 -12.53
N LEU A 59 -12.91 9.48 -11.50
CA LEU A 59 -12.39 10.85 -11.58
C LEU A 59 -10.86 10.91 -11.74
N THR A 60 -10.13 9.92 -11.26
CA THR A 60 -8.67 9.93 -11.30
C THR A 60 -8.13 9.44 -12.63
N GLU A 61 -7.08 10.14 -13.12
CA GLU A 61 -6.25 9.70 -14.24
C GLU A 61 -4.96 9.01 -13.77
N LYS A 62 -4.72 9.01 -12.45
CA LYS A 62 -3.53 8.38 -11.85
C LYS A 62 -3.81 6.94 -11.46
N PRO A 63 -2.84 6.03 -11.61
CA PRO A 63 -2.95 4.67 -11.09
C PRO A 63 -3.26 4.67 -9.59
N LEU A 64 -4.19 3.81 -9.16
CA LEU A 64 -4.58 3.67 -7.77
C LEU A 64 -3.64 2.70 -7.03
N ASP A 65 -3.11 3.14 -5.90
CA ASP A 65 -2.44 2.35 -4.87
C ASP A 65 -3.35 2.28 -3.64
N VAL A 66 -4.05 1.15 -3.45
CA VAL A 66 -5.07 1.00 -2.40
C VAL A 66 -4.46 0.31 -1.18
N HIS A 67 -4.33 1.05 -0.10
CA HIS A 67 -3.80 0.61 1.18
C HIS A 67 -4.94 0.27 2.14
N LEU A 68 -5.04 -1.01 2.50
CA LEU A 68 -6.09 -1.53 3.36
C LEU A 68 -5.61 -1.65 4.81
N MET A 69 -5.99 -0.69 5.63
CA MET A 69 -5.86 -0.74 7.10
C MET A 69 -7.13 -1.35 7.70
N ILE A 70 -7.37 -2.63 7.36
CA ILE A 70 -8.59 -3.36 7.73
C ILE A 70 -8.26 -4.79 8.15
N VAL A 71 -9.13 -5.42 8.92
CA VAL A 71 -9.04 -6.86 9.22
C VAL A 71 -9.52 -7.71 8.05
N ASN A 72 -8.90 -8.88 7.85
CA ASN A 72 -9.24 -9.84 6.79
C ASN A 72 -9.28 -9.18 5.37
N PRO A 73 -8.20 -8.50 4.93
CA PRO A 73 -8.18 -7.75 3.67
C PRO A 73 -8.43 -8.63 2.44
N GLU A 74 -8.17 -9.94 2.52
CA GLU A 74 -8.41 -10.91 1.45
C GLU A 74 -9.86 -10.98 1.00
N LYS A 75 -10.79 -10.58 1.84
CA LYS A 75 -12.23 -10.57 1.51
C LYS A 75 -12.62 -9.48 0.51
N PHE A 76 -11.74 -8.48 0.30
CA PHE A 76 -12.01 -7.30 -0.52
C PHE A 76 -11.17 -7.23 -1.79
N ILE A 77 -10.47 -8.32 -2.15
CA ILE A 77 -9.64 -8.37 -3.37
C ILE A 77 -10.48 -8.08 -4.61
N LYS A 78 -11.69 -8.64 -4.68
CA LYS A 78 -12.58 -8.41 -5.82
C LYS A 78 -13.02 -6.96 -5.92
N GLU A 79 -13.47 -6.37 -4.82
CA GLU A 79 -13.93 -4.97 -4.77
C GLU A 79 -12.80 -4.00 -5.13
N VAL A 80 -11.59 -4.23 -4.63
CA VAL A 80 -10.41 -3.42 -4.97
C VAL A 80 -10.06 -3.58 -6.46
N LYS A 81 -10.11 -4.80 -6.99
CA LYS A 81 -9.91 -5.07 -8.42
C LYS A 81 -10.92 -4.32 -9.30
N ASP A 82 -12.20 -4.35 -8.92
CA ASP A 82 -13.30 -3.74 -9.67
C ASP A 82 -13.18 -2.21 -9.76
N LEU A 83 -12.37 -1.57 -8.89
CA LEU A 83 -11.99 -0.15 -9.01
C LEU A 83 -10.95 0.12 -10.11
N GLY A 84 -10.41 -0.89 -10.78
CA GLY A 84 -9.30 -0.72 -11.71
C GLY A 84 -7.95 -0.46 -11.02
N THR A 85 -7.81 -0.88 -9.78
CA THR A 85 -6.61 -0.66 -8.94
C THR A 85 -5.36 -1.29 -9.54
N MET A 86 -4.28 -0.52 -9.60
CA MET A 86 -2.97 -1.01 -10.02
C MET A 86 -2.31 -1.88 -8.94
N MET A 87 -2.38 -1.45 -7.68
CA MET A 87 -1.69 -2.08 -6.55
C MET A 87 -2.60 -2.17 -5.33
N MET A 88 -2.70 -3.36 -4.74
CA MET A 88 -3.36 -3.57 -3.45
C MET A 88 -2.33 -3.80 -2.36
N ASN A 89 -2.39 -2.99 -1.31
CA ASN A 89 -1.45 -2.99 -0.21
C ASN A 89 -2.15 -3.46 1.08
N VAL A 90 -1.62 -4.50 1.70
CA VAL A 90 -2.17 -5.12 2.90
C VAL A 90 -1.16 -5.12 4.03
N HIS A 91 -1.62 -4.95 5.27
CA HIS A 91 -0.76 -5.06 6.43
C HIS A 91 -0.35 -6.50 6.70
N TYR A 92 0.94 -6.72 6.99
CA TYR A 92 1.48 -7.99 7.48
C TYR A 92 0.64 -8.50 8.66
N GLU A 93 0.35 -7.61 9.60
CA GLU A 93 -0.33 -7.88 10.85
C GLU A 93 -1.83 -8.20 10.68
N ALA A 94 -2.41 -7.87 9.53
CA ALA A 94 -3.81 -8.16 9.21
C ALA A 94 -3.99 -9.50 8.48
N CYS A 95 -2.89 -10.15 8.04
CA CYS A 95 -2.92 -11.34 7.20
C CYS A 95 -2.41 -12.57 7.93
N ILE A 96 -3.30 -13.47 8.35
CA ILE A 96 -2.90 -14.75 8.97
C ILE A 96 -2.08 -15.62 7.99
N HIS A 97 -2.46 -15.62 6.72
CA HIS A 97 -1.80 -16.37 5.64
C HIS A 97 -1.30 -15.42 4.55
N LEU A 98 -0.32 -14.56 4.89
CA LEU A 98 0.15 -13.48 4.03
C LEU A 98 0.54 -13.96 2.61
N HIS A 99 1.31 -15.05 2.48
CA HIS A 99 1.71 -15.57 1.18
C HIS A 99 0.50 -15.90 0.29
N ARG A 100 -0.55 -16.52 0.85
CA ARG A 100 -1.79 -16.80 0.12
C ARG A 100 -2.48 -15.52 -0.34
N VAL A 101 -2.55 -14.50 0.53
CA VAL A 101 -3.17 -13.21 0.19
C VAL A 101 -2.41 -12.52 -0.94
N VAL A 102 -1.09 -12.50 -0.89
CA VAL A 102 -0.22 -11.96 -1.95
C VAL A 102 -0.49 -12.66 -3.28
N GLN A 103 -0.57 -14.00 -3.29
CA GLN A 103 -0.90 -14.75 -4.50
C GLN A 103 -2.29 -14.41 -5.04
N GLN A 104 -3.31 -14.37 -4.18
CA GLN A 104 -4.68 -14.01 -4.59
C GLN A 104 -4.76 -12.59 -5.20
N ILE A 105 -4.02 -11.62 -4.67
CA ILE A 105 -3.93 -10.27 -5.25
C ILE A 105 -3.32 -10.34 -6.65
N LYS A 106 -2.23 -11.07 -6.82
CA LYS A 106 -1.55 -11.24 -8.12
C LYS A 106 -2.42 -11.99 -9.13
N ASP A 107 -3.10 -13.05 -8.71
CA ASP A 107 -4.03 -13.83 -9.55
C ASP A 107 -5.22 -12.96 -10.01
N ALA A 108 -5.61 -11.98 -9.20
CA ALA A 108 -6.60 -10.97 -9.60
C ALA A 108 -6.05 -9.95 -10.60
N GLY A 109 -4.75 -9.97 -10.95
CA GLY A 109 -4.10 -9.10 -11.92
C GLY A 109 -3.68 -7.74 -11.36
N MET A 110 -3.57 -7.60 -10.04
CA MET A 110 -3.03 -6.43 -9.36
C MET A 110 -1.59 -6.70 -8.90
N LYS A 111 -0.81 -5.63 -8.71
CA LYS A 111 0.45 -5.72 -7.95
C LYS A 111 0.13 -5.90 -6.47
N ALA A 112 0.92 -6.74 -5.79
CA ALA A 112 0.77 -6.99 -4.36
C ALA A 112 1.81 -6.21 -3.56
N ALA A 113 1.35 -5.40 -2.60
CA ALA A 113 2.21 -4.70 -1.67
C ALA A 113 1.94 -5.14 -0.22
N VAL A 114 2.98 -5.10 0.61
CA VAL A 114 2.89 -5.43 2.04
C VAL A 114 3.35 -4.26 2.88
N THR A 115 2.52 -3.89 3.86
CA THR A 115 2.81 -2.84 4.83
C THR A 115 3.27 -3.43 6.16
N LEU A 116 4.26 -2.79 6.78
CA LEU A 116 4.68 -3.06 8.15
C LEU A 116 4.35 -1.88 9.06
N ASN A 117 3.73 -2.17 10.21
CA ASN A 117 3.59 -1.20 11.29
C ASN A 117 4.96 -0.74 11.82
N PRO A 118 5.04 0.41 12.50
CA PRO A 118 6.32 0.92 13.02
C PRO A 118 7.05 -0.09 13.92
N SER A 119 6.32 -0.88 14.71
CA SER A 119 6.87 -1.87 15.64
C SER A 119 7.22 -3.23 15.01
N THR A 120 6.78 -3.51 13.77
CA THR A 120 7.02 -4.80 13.12
C THR A 120 8.39 -4.81 12.44
N PRO A 121 9.30 -5.73 12.78
CA PRO A 121 10.64 -5.80 12.17
C PRO A 121 10.61 -6.11 10.67
N VAL A 122 11.56 -5.57 9.92
CA VAL A 122 11.74 -5.86 8.48
C VAL A 122 12.04 -7.34 8.23
N ALA A 123 12.71 -8.02 9.15
CA ALA A 123 13.01 -9.45 9.09
C ALA A 123 11.76 -10.34 8.90
N MET A 124 10.56 -9.85 9.28
CA MET A 124 9.31 -10.57 9.04
C MET A 124 8.98 -10.76 7.54
N LEU A 125 9.65 -10.03 6.66
CA LEU A 125 9.47 -10.13 5.22
C LEU A 125 10.46 -11.10 4.53
N THR A 126 11.40 -11.68 5.25
CA THR A 126 12.49 -12.49 4.67
C THR A 126 11.98 -13.57 3.71
N ASP A 127 10.92 -14.28 4.08
CA ASP A 127 10.39 -15.40 3.29
C ASP A 127 9.41 -14.96 2.18
N ILE A 128 8.90 -13.72 2.23
CA ILE A 128 7.89 -13.22 1.27
C ILE A 128 8.42 -12.13 0.34
N ILE A 129 9.61 -11.57 0.60
CA ILE A 129 10.12 -10.40 -0.11
C ILE A 129 10.22 -10.59 -1.63
N ARG A 130 10.41 -11.83 -2.10
CA ARG A 130 10.49 -12.16 -3.53
C ARG A 130 9.14 -12.18 -4.23
N ASP A 131 8.07 -12.32 -3.48
CA ASP A 131 6.70 -12.45 -3.99
C ASP A 131 5.96 -11.12 -4.04
N VAL A 132 6.47 -10.07 -3.37
CA VAL A 132 5.83 -8.76 -3.30
C VAL A 132 6.42 -7.78 -4.29
N ASP A 133 5.60 -6.88 -4.80
CA ASP A 133 6.01 -5.85 -5.77
C ASP A 133 6.42 -4.54 -5.08
N MET A 134 5.96 -4.31 -3.84
CA MET A 134 6.30 -3.14 -3.02
C MET A 134 6.20 -3.48 -1.53
N VAL A 135 7.01 -2.81 -0.73
CA VAL A 135 6.88 -2.78 0.74
C VAL A 135 6.65 -1.35 1.21
N LEU A 136 5.59 -1.15 1.99
CA LEU A 136 5.31 0.12 2.65
C LEU A 136 5.76 0.04 4.12
N LEU A 137 6.69 0.88 4.51
CA LEU A 137 7.09 1.04 5.91
C LEU A 137 6.35 2.22 6.52
N MET A 138 5.48 1.93 7.51
CA MET A 138 4.78 3.00 8.21
C MET A 138 5.76 3.86 9.00
N SER A 139 5.74 5.17 8.73
CA SER A 139 6.53 6.17 9.43
C SER A 139 5.75 6.90 10.54
N VAL A 140 4.48 6.53 10.69
CA VAL A 140 3.55 6.93 11.74
C VAL A 140 2.70 5.71 12.12
N ASN A 141 1.99 5.76 13.24
CA ASN A 141 1.00 4.70 13.51
C ASN A 141 -0.16 4.79 12.51
N PRO A 142 -0.62 3.67 11.93
CA PRO A 142 -1.75 3.70 11.01
C PRO A 142 -3.03 4.21 11.68
N GLY A 143 -3.91 4.89 10.90
CA GLY A 143 -5.22 5.34 11.37
C GLY A 143 -5.48 6.84 11.24
N PHE A 144 -4.46 7.71 11.26
CA PHE A 144 -4.63 9.16 11.18
C PHE A 144 -3.54 9.82 10.35
N GLY A 145 -3.89 10.90 9.65
CA GLY A 145 -2.92 11.80 9.02
C GLY A 145 -2.32 12.81 10.00
N GLY A 146 -1.30 13.56 9.55
CA GLY A 146 -0.71 14.69 10.30
C GLY A 146 0.09 14.32 11.56
N GLN A 147 0.46 13.06 11.74
CA GLN A 147 1.24 12.58 12.88
C GLN A 147 2.72 12.93 12.76
N LYS A 148 3.42 12.94 13.90
CA LYS A 148 4.86 13.14 13.96
C LYS A 148 5.61 11.93 13.39
N PHE A 149 6.57 12.19 12.52
CA PHE A 149 7.42 11.18 11.90
C PHE A 149 8.21 10.37 12.93
N ILE A 150 8.17 9.05 12.80
CA ILE A 150 8.93 8.10 13.62
C ILE A 150 10.31 7.88 12.98
N THR A 151 11.35 8.44 13.59
CA THR A 151 12.71 8.47 13.01
C THR A 151 13.32 7.08 12.80
N HIS A 152 12.99 6.10 13.65
CA HIS A 152 13.44 4.71 13.51
C HIS A 152 13.04 4.08 12.16
N THR A 153 12.03 4.59 11.48
CA THR A 153 11.67 4.14 10.11
C THR A 153 12.83 4.27 9.14
N LEU A 154 13.74 5.24 9.34
CA LEU A 154 14.93 5.39 8.49
C LEU A 154 15.88 4.18 8.59
N ASP A 155 16.01 3.58 9.78
CA ASP A 155 16.80 2.36 9.97
C ASP A 155 16.13 1.17 9.29
N LYS A 156 14.81 1.05 9.43
CA LYS A 156 14.01 0.03 8.73
C LYS A 156 14.13 0.15 7.20
N VAL A 157 14.22 1.36 6.65
CA VAL A 157 14.45 1.57 5.21
C VAL A 157 15.82 1.02 4.79
N ARG A 158 16.86 1.20 5.60
CA ARG A 158 18.21 0.66 5.33
C ARG A 158 18.18 -0.87 5.37
N GLU A 159 17.61 -1.46 6.41
CA GLU A 159 17.44 -2.92 6.56
C GLU A 159 16.66 -3.52 5.37
N LEU A 160 15.56 -2.88 4.95
CA LEU A 160 14.76 -3.34 3.82
C LEU A 160 15.55 -3.30 2.51
N ARG A 161 16.35 -2.26 2.28
CA ARG A 161 17.21 -2.18 1.08
C ARG A 161 18.24 -3.31 1.04
N GLU A 162 18.83 -3.66 2.18
CA GLU A 162 19.75 -4.78 2.30
C GLU A 162 19.04 -6.12 2.04
N LEU A 163 17.86 -6.32 2.61
CA LEU A 163 17.05 -7.51 2.39
C LEU A 163 16.68 -7.68 0.90
N ILE A 164 16.25 -6.60 0.23
CA ILE A 164 15.93 -6.61 -1.21
C ILE A 164 17.17 -6.96 -2.03
N ALA A 165 18.32 -6.34 -1.74
CA ALA A 165 19.56 -6.61 -2.46
C ALA A 165 19.97 -8.08 -2.35
N LEU A 166 19.90 -8.67 -1.15
CA LEU A 166 20.17 -10.10 -0.93
C LEU A 166 19.19 -11.01 -1.68
N SER A 167 17.91 -10.64 -1.75
CA SER A 167 16.89 -11.41 -2.47
C SER A 167 17.15 -11.47 -3.98
N LEU A 168 17.67 -10.40 -4.57
CA LEU A 168 17.98 -10.30 -6.00
C LEU A 168 19.25 -11.09 -6.38
N ILE A 169 20.22 -11.24 -5.48
CA ILE A 169 21.44 -12.00 -5.73
C ILE A 169 21.13 -13.49 -5.95
N HIS A 170 20.10 -14.02 -5.30
CA HIS A 170 19.68 -15.42 -5.45
C HIS A 170 18.85 -15.71 -6.72
N ILE A 171 18.36 -14.69 -7.42
CA ILE A 171 17.61 -14.85 -8.68
C ILE A 171 18.54 -15.07 -9.88
N SER A 172 19.84 -14.78 -9.75
CA SER A 172 20.82 -14.86 -10.83
C SER A 172 21.48 -16.24 -11.01
N GLU A 173 21.18 -17.25 -10.18
CA GLU A 173 21.69 -18.60 -10.40
C GLU A 173 20.75 -19.37 -11.35
N PRO A 174 21.25 -19.80 -12.54
CA PRO A 174 20.46 -20.66 -13.41
C PRO A 174 20.28 -22.01 -12.73
N THR A 175 19.03 -22.37 -12.46
CA THR A 175 18.68 -23.76 -12.12
C THR A 175 19.09 -24.65 -13.27
N ARG A 176 20.07 -25.54 -13.03
CA ARG A 176 20.46 -26.63 -13.93
C ARG A 176 19.42 -27.73 -13.88
#